data_00915e0c67d78de81fbd2633a59043dc
#
_entry.id   00915e0c67d78de81fbd2633a59043dc
#
_cell.length_a   1.000
_cell.length_b   1.000
_cell.length_c   1.000
_cell.angle_alpha   90.00
_cell.angle_beta   90.00
_cell.angle_gamma   90.00
#
_symmetry.space_group_name_H-M   'P 1'
#
loop_
_entity.id
_entity.type
_entity.pdbx_description
1 polymer ?
#
loop_
_entity_poly.entity_id
_entity_poly.type
_entity_poly.pdbx_seq_one_letter_code
_entity_poly.pdbx_strand_id
1 'polypeptide(L)'
;MTDFGDINKDPNEPSEANTGMLFTYACTYVKYFSMNSNYYYPWTQMYPGYMSEKNNNQYGAFGGPTMSTSSYYLYPLKNCQKIIDFNSDETEKGKPAIVQFGDNANQIAVARTLMGFIYMHLTDALGPLPYTEAFQAGEENFTPVFDSQETIYAKLDADLREAYNQFNESGSLSTADILFDGDIRAWKKLNASTLSLIHI
;
A
#
# COMPACT_ATOMS: atom_id res chain seq x y z
N MET A 1 3.20 -43.07 -7.25
CA MET A 1 3.68 -42.09 -6.24
C MET A 1 2.60 -42.04 -5.19
N THR A 2 2.87 -42.47 -3.99
CA THR A 2 1.90 -42.40 -2.89
C THR A 2 1.74 -40.94 -2.48
N ASP A 3 0.52 -40.44 -2.60
CA ASP A 3 0.13 -39.15 -2.07
C ASP A 3 0.28 -39.20 -0.53
N PHE A 4 1.15 -38.37 0.01
CA PHE A 4 1.38 -38.32 1.45
C PHE A 4 0.29 -37.51 2.18
N GLY A 5 -0.78 -37.11 1.49
CA GLY A 5 -1.94 -36.43 2.06
C GLY A 5 -1.54 -35.15 2.82
N ASP A 6 -2.08 -35.01 4.03
CA ASP A 6 -1.93 -33.77 4.83
C ASP A 6 -0.59 -33.62 5.57
N ILE A 7 0.37 -34.55 5.39
CA ILE A 7 1.68 -34.50 6.08
C ILE A 7 2.46 -33.23 5.73
N ASN A 8 2.22 -32.64 4.58
CA ASN A 8 2.90 -31.41 4.13
C ASN A 8 2.07 -30.14 4.34
N LYS A 9 0.91 -30.23 5.01
CA LYS A 9 0.13 -29.04 5.37
C LYS A 9 0.52 -28.64 6.78
N ASP A 10 1.13 -27.46 6.90
CA ASP A 10 1.35 -26.84 8.22
C ASP A 10 -0.01 -26.44 8.80
N PRO A 11 -0.44 -27.01 9.94
CA PRO A 11 -1.70 -26.65 10.56
C PRO A 11 -1.74 -25.21 11.09
N ASN A 12 -0.58 -24.55 11.15
CA ASN A 12 -0.46 -23.14 11.57
C ASN A 12 -0.39 -22.18 10.39
N GLU A 13 -0.24 -22.68 9.14
CA GLU A 13 -0.35 -21.82 7.97
C GLU A 13 -1.83 -21.56 7.64
N PRO A 14 -2.21 -20.29 7.41
CA PRO A 14 -3.55 -19.95 6.95
C PRO A 14 -3.82 -20.65 5.61
N SER A 15 -4.82 -21.50 5.55
CA SER A 15 -5.23 -22.21 4.33
C SER A 15 -5.84 -21.29 3.28
N GLU A 16 -6.26 -20.08 3.68
CA GLU A 16 -6.86 -19.07 2.83
C GLU A 16 -6.27 -17.69 3.15
N ALA A 17 -6.08 -16.88 2.11
CA ALA A 17 -5.68 -15.49 2.29
C ALA A 17 -6.81 -14.71 2.96
N ASN A 18 -6.50 -14.02 4.07
CA ASN A 18 -7.46 -13.19 4.77
C ASN A 18 -7.08 -11.71 4.65
N THR A 19 -8.07 -10.86 4.44
CA THR A 19 -7.86 -9.44 4.16
C THR A 19 -7.23 -8.69 5.33
N GLY A 20 -7.46 -9.11 6.57
CA GLY A 20 -6.83 -8.50 7.74
C GLY A 20 -5.32 -8.69 7.76
N MET A 21 -4.82 -9.91 7.48
CA MET A 21 -3.38 -10.16 7.42
C MET A 21 -2.72 -9.39 6.28
N LEU A 22 -3.37 -9.34 5.11
CA LEU A 22 -2.89 -8.55 3.97
C LEU A 22 -2.79 -7.07 4.34
N PHE A 23 -3.80 -6.55 5.04
CA PHE A 23 -3.87 -5.16 5.45
C PHE A 23 -2.82 -4.83 6.52
N THR A 24 -2.72 -5.63 7.59
CA THR A 24 -1.69 -5.48 8.62
C THR A 24 -0.30 -5.41 8.00
N TYR A 25 -0.01 -6.34 7.06
CA TYR A 25 1.28 -6.36 6.37
C TYR A 25 1.50 -5.11 5.52
N ALA A 26 0.49 -4.67 4.76
CA ALA A 26 0.59 -3.44 3.97
C ALA A 26 0.86 -2.21 4.86
N CYS A 27 0.18 -2.10 6.00
CA CYS A 27 0.38 -1.02 6.96
C CYS A 27 1.82 -0.97 7.52
N THR A 28 2.50 -2.11 7.66
CA THR A 28 3.91 -2.11 8.13
C THR A 28 4.85 -1.35 7.20
N TYR A 29 4.50 -1.20 5.93
CA TYR A 29 5.31 -0.47 4.96
C TYR A 29 5.23 1.05 5.09
N VAL A 30 4.23 1.59 5.78
CA VAL A 30 4.14 3.04 6.05
C VAL A 30 5.37 3.54 6.81
N LYS A 31 5.94 2.73 7.69
CA LYS A 31 7.18 3.05 8.40
C LYS A 31 8.36 3.34 7.48
N TYR A 32 8.40 2.73 6.29
CA TYR A 32 9.52 2.92 5.36
C TYR A 32 9.54 4.32 4.76
N PHE A 33 8.41 5.02 4.71
CA PHE A 33 8.35 6.42 4.29
C PHE A 33 8.68 7.40 5.41
N SER A 34 8.45 7.02 6.67
CA SER A 34 8.62 7.93 7.81
C SER A 34 9.84 7.64 8.69
N MET A 35 10.30 6.38 8.73
CA MET A 35 11.30 5.93 9.71
C MET A 35 12.43 5.06 9.15
N ASN A 36 12.49 4.81 7.84
CA ASN A 36 13.53 3.93 7.31
C ASN A 36 14.87 4.67 7.23
N SER A 37 15.80 4.23 8.08
CA SER A 37 17.17 4.73 8.11
C SER A 37 17.92 4.62 6.77
N ASN A 38 17.54 3.67 5.91
CA ASN A 38 18.22 3.45 4.64
C ASN A 38 17.72 4.36 3.51
N TYR A 39 16.52 4.91 3.61
CA TYR A 39 15.92 5.73 2.55
C TYR A 39 15.70 7.18 2.96
N TYR A 40 15.07 7.43 4.13
CA TYR A 40 14.74 8.78 4.56
C TYR A 40 15.89 9.47 5.26
N TYR A 41 16.57 8.75 6.14
CA TYR A 41 17.58 9.32 7.01
C TYR A 41 18.74 9.97 6.24
N PRO A 42 19.33 9.29 5.25
CA PRO A 42 20.42 9.92 4.48
C PRO A 42 19.96 11.12 3.68
N TRP A 43 18.81 11.01 3.01
CA TRP A 43 18.36 12.02 2.06
C TRP A 43 17.79 13.27 2.74
N THR A 44 16.95 13.09 3.75
CA THR A 44 16.26 14.18 4.43
C THR A 44 17.11 14.88 5.49
N GLN A 45 18.17 14.24 6.00
CA GLN A 45 18.99 14.77 7.07
C GLN A 45 20.40 15.15 6.61
N MET A 46 20.99 14.40 5.70
CA MET A 46 22.35 14.65 5.24
C MET A 46 22.43 15.64 4.09
N TYR A 47 21.50 15.58 3.12
CA TYR A 47 21.50 16.52 1.99
C TYR A 47 21.24 17.96 2.42
N PRO A 48 20.30 18.26 3.33
CA PRO A 48 20.16 19.61 3.87
C PRO A 48 21.28 20.01 4.86
N GLY A 49 22.20 19.09 5.18
CA GLY A 49 23.32 19.38 6.08
C GLY A 49 22.99 19.36 7.57
N TYR A 50 21.84 18.79 7.97
CA TYR A 50 21.49 18.63 9.38
C TYR A 50 22.35 17.59 10.08
N MET A 51 22.85 16.61 9.35
CA MET A 51 23.74 15.56 9.84
C MET A 51 24.88 15.30 8.86
N SER A 52 26.01 14.79 9.34
CA SER A 52 27.16 14.38 8.52
C SER A 52 27.63 12.98 8.93
N GLU A 53 28.12 12.21 7.94
CA GLU A 53 28.75 10.92 8.18
C GLU A 53 30.22 11.11 8.61
N LYS A 54 30.62 10.39 9.65
CA LYS A 54 31.98 10.44 10.15
C LYS A 54 32.93 9.51 9.38
N ASN A 55 32.46 8.30 9.03
CA ASN A 55 33.30 7.21 8.55
C ASN A 55 32.90 6.64 7.17
N ASN A 56 31.81 7.05 6.59
CA ASN A 56 31.33 6.54 5.30
C ASN A 56 30.79 7.70 4.47
N ASN A 57 31.45 8.03 3.40
CA ASN A 57 31.10 9.19 2.58
C ASN A 57 30.05 8.86 1.49
N GLN A 58 29.33 7.76 1.67
CA GLN A 58 28.41 7.25 0.66
C GLN A 58 27.22 8.20 0.45
N TYR A 59 26.69 8.78 1.51
CA TYR A 59 25.52 9.67 1.46
C TYR A 59 25.93 11.15 1.37
N GLY A 60 27.06 11.53 1.94
CA GLY A 60 27.58 12.91 1.83
C GLY A 60 28.04 13.28 0.43
N ALA A 61 28.21 12.32 -0.47
CA ALA A 61 28.62 12.53 -1.86
C ALA A 61 27.45 12.77 -2.83
N PHE A 62 26.24 12.99 -2.35
CA PHE A 62 25.03 13.17 -3.19
C PHE A 62 24.80 12.04 -4.20
N GLY A 63 25.20 10.82 -3.86
CA GLY A 63 24.88 9.62 -4.63
C GLY A 63 23.36 9.44 -4.71
N GLY A 64 22.81 9.21 -5.91
CA GLY A 64 21.37 9.07 -6.10
C GLY A 64 20.73 7.98 -5.24
N PRO A 65 19.45 8.14 -4.85
CA PRO A 65 18.74 7.12 -4.08
C PRO A 65 18.63 5.83 -4.88
N THR A 66 19.07 4.73 -4.29
CA THR A 66 18.75 3.38 -4.77
C THR A 66 17.43 2.94 -4.15
N MET A 67 16.32 3.51 -4.59
CA MET A 67 15.01 3.10 -4.12
C MET A 67 14.54 1.90 -4.94
N SER A 68 14.44 0.73 -4.29
CA SER A 68 13.86 -0.45 -4.94
C SER A 68 12.35 -0.33 -4.99
N THR A 69 11.78 0.04 -6.14
CA THR A 69 10.34 0.09 -6.36
C THR A 69 9.67 -1.26 -6.25
N SER A 70 10.38 -2.33 -6.61
CA SER A 70 9.84 -3.69 -6.61
C SER A 70 9.25 -4.10 -5.25
N SER A 71 9.87 -3.72 -4.15
CA SER A 71 9.36 -4.04 -2.80
C SER A 71 8.00 -3.41 -2.52
N TYR A 72 7.75 -2.20 -3.00
CA TYR A 72 6.46 -1.52 -2.80
C TYR A 72 5.36 -2.13 -3.65
N TYR A 73 5.67 -2.53 -4.89
CA TYR A 73 4.71 -3.23 -5.74
C TYR A 73 4.40 -4.63 -5.25
N LEU A 74 5.43 -5.40 -4.88
CA LEU A 74 5.27 -6.80 -4.47
C LEU A 74 4.54 -6.98 -3.14
N TYR A 75 4.69 -6.01 -2.22
CA TYR A 75 4.18 -6.17 -0.86
C TYR A 75 2.98 -5.27 -0.57
N PRO A 76 3.13 -3.95 -0.26
CA PRO A 76 1.99 -3.17 0.18
C PRO A 76 0.95 -2.95 -0.92
N LEU A 77 1.38 -2.55 -2.12
CA LEU A 77 0.46 -2.22 -3.20
C LEU A 77 -0.29 -3.45 -3.72
N LYS A 78 0.40 -4.58 -3.92
CA LYS A 78 -0.24 -5.84 -4.31
C LYS A 78 -1.21 -6.36 -3.25
N ASN A 79 -0.89 -6.20 -1.97
CA ASN A 79 -1.79 -6.62 -0.90
C ASN A 79 -3.04 -5.75 -0.84
N CYS A 80 -2.89 -4.43 -1.00
CA CYS A 80 -4.04 -3.52 -1.09
C CYS A 80 -4.90 -3.83 -2.32
N GLN A 81 -4.30 -4.10 -3.48
CA GLN A 81 -5.04 -4.52 -4.67
C GLN A 81 -5.83 -5.81 -4.41
N LYS A 82 -5.22 -6.83 -3.80
CA LYS A 82 -5.93 -8.06 -3.44
C LYS A 82 -7.09 -7.84 -2.46
N ILE A 83 -6.94 -6.91 -1.52
CA ILE A 83 -8.04 -6.55 -0.62
C ILE A 83 -9.21 -5.97 -1.43
N ILE A 84 -8.92 -5.09 -2.37
CA ILE A 84 -9.94 -4.52 -3.27
C ILE A 84 -10.60 -5.61 -4.09
N ASP A 85 -9.81 -6.50 -4.70
CA ASP A 85 -10.31 -7.60 -5.53
C ASP A 85 -11.25 -8.52 -4.73
N PHE A 86 -10.81 -9.02 -3.58
CA PHE A 86 -11.62 -9.89 -2.73
C PHE A 86 -12.92 -9.25 -2.23
N ASN A 87 -12.89 -7.95 -1.91
CA ASN A 87 -14.07 -7.23 -1.43
C ASN A 87 -15.01 -6.79 -2.58
N SER A 88 -14.54 -6.83 -3.82
CA SER A 88 -15.32 -6.48 -5.02
C SER A 88 -15.88 -7.70 -5.73
N ASP A 89 -15.29 -8.89 -5.57
CA ASP A 89 -15.73 -10.12 -6.20
C ASP A 89 -16.98 -10.67 -5.51
N GLU A 90 -18.04 -10.85 -6.26
CA GLU A 90 -19.33 -11.34 -5.76
C GLU A 90 -19.25 -12.73 -5.12
N THR A 91 -18.28 -13.56 -5.52
CA THR A 91 -18.08 -14.91 -5.00
C THR A 91 -17.21 -14.97 -3.76
N GLU A 92 -16.37 -13.95 -3.55
CA GLU A 92 -15.39 -13.89 -2.46
C GLU A 92 -15.85 -13.00 -1.30
N LYS A 93 -16.44 -11.84 -1.59
CA LYS A 93 -16.74 -10.76 -0.64
C LYS A 93 -17.57 -11.17 0.59
N GLY A 94 -18.33 -12.26 0.49
CA GLY A 94 -19.17 -12.79 1.59
C GLY A 94 -18.48 -13.84 2.44
N LYS A 95 -17.26 -14.26 2.12
CA LYS A 95 -16.56 -15.31 2.88
C LYS A 95 -16.15 -14.84 4.27
N PRO A 96 -16.15 -15.72 5.28
CA PRO A 96 -15.73 -15.38 6.64
C PRO A 96 -14.33 -14.78 6.70
N ALA A 97 -13.39 -15.26 5.87
CA ALA A 97 -12.02 -14.74 5.75
C ALA A 97 -11.95 -13.28 5.31
N ILE A 98 -13.04 -12.72 4.78
CA ILE A 98 -13.16 -11.34 4.32
C ILE A 98 -14.01 -10.51 5.29
N VAL A 99 -15.27 -10.91 5.53
CA VAL A 99 -16.23 -10.09 6.28
C VAL A 99 -15.88 -9.91 7.76
N GLN A 100 -15.11 -10.84 8.34
CA GLN A 100 -14.63 -10.71 9.74
C GLN A 100 -13.73 -9.49 9.97
N PHE A 101 -13.17 -8.89 8.90
CA PHE A 101 -12.29 -7.72 8.98
C PHE A 101 -13.00 -6.39 8.77
N GLY A 102 -14.32 -6.41 8.65
CA GLY A 102 -15.17 -5.23 8.54
C GLY A 102 -15.97 -5.17 7.25
N ASP A 103 -16.71 -4.11 7.09
CA ASP A 103 -17.53 -3.90 5.90
C ASP A 103 -16.67 -3.83 4.63
N ASN A 104 -17.09 -4.52 3.58
CA ASN A 104 -16.39 -4.53 2.29
C ASN A 104 -16.07 -3.12 1.78
N ALA A 105 -17.04 -2.20 1.89
CA ALA A 105 -16.85 -0.81 1.47
C ALA A 105 -15.70 -0.12 2.24
N ASN A 106 -15.63 -0.31 3.55
CA ASN A 106 -14.56 0.25 4.37
C ASN A 106 -13.22 -0.40 4.07
N GLN A 107 -13.17 -1.72 3.89
CA GLN A 107 -11.94 -2.41 3.51
C GLN A 107 -11.38 -1.90 2.18
N ILE A 108 -12.24 -1.70 1.16
CA ILE A 108 -11.83 -1.12 -0.13
C ILE A 108 -11.33 0.32 0.07
N ALA A 109 -12.08 1.14 0.81
CA ALA A 109 -11.74 2.55 1.01
C ALA A 109 -10.38 2.72 1.71
N VAL A 110 -10.08 1.92 2.75
CA VAL A 110 -8.77 1.98 3.43
C VAL A 110 -7.65 1.47 2.53
N ALA A 111 -7.88 0.41 1.75
CA ALA A 111 -6.89 -0.12 0.82
C ALA A 111 -6.54 0.92 -0.26
N ARG A 112 -7.54 1.57 -0.87
CA ARG A 112 -7.33 2.66 -1.84
C ARG A 112 -6.62 3.86 -1.22
N THR A 113 -6.98 4.24 0.01
CA THR A 113 -6.33 5.34 0.72
C THR A 113 -4.85 5.04 0.96
N LEU A 114 -4.53 3.82 1.40
CA LEU A 114 -3.14 3.40 1.62
C LEU A 114 -2.36 3.32 0.31
N MET A 115 -2.96 2.79 -0.76
CA MET A 115 -2.34 2.79 -2.09
C MET A 115 -2.06 4.21 -2.56
N GLY A 116 -3.02 5.11 -2.45
CA GLY A 116 -2.86 6.52 -2.84
C GLY A 116 -1.74 7.21 -2.09
N PHE A 117 -1.65 6.99 -0.78
CA PHE A 117 -0.55 7.49 0.04
C PHE A 117 0.81 6.97 -0.43
N ILE A 118 0.92 5.67 -0.69
CA ILE A 118 2.17 5.05 -1.15
C ILE A 118 2.56 5.55 -2.54
N TYR A 119 1.64 5.58 -3.49
CA TYR A 119 1.91 6.03 -4.85
C TYR A 119 2.31 7.50 -4.92
N MET A 120 1.66 8.37 -4.12
CA MET A 120 2.06 9.77 -4.01
C MET A 120 3.55 9.89 -3.63
N HIS A 121 3.97 9.20 -2.57
CA HIS A 121 5.37 9.24 -2.14
C HIS A 121 6.34 8.65 -3.17
N LEU A 122 5.93 7.57 -3.85
CA LEU A 122 6.77 6.94 -4.87
C LEU A 122 6.95 7.84 -6.08
N THR A 123 5.87 8.45 -6.60
CA THR A 123 5.95 9.32 -7.77
C THR A 123 6.66 10.65 -7.46
N ASP A 124 6.56 11.16 -6.21
CA ASP A 124 7.31 12.32 -5.76
C ASP A 124 8.83 12.07 -5.75
N ALA A 125 9.22 10.86 -5.36
CA ALA A 125 10.63 10.49 -5.29
C ALA A 125 11.22 10.07 -6.64
N LEU A 126 10.45 9.46 -7.53
CA LEU A 126 10.93 8.74 -8.71
C LEU A 126 10.36 9.27 -10.04
N GLY A 127 9.30 10.07 -9.99
CA GLY A 127 8.60 10.55 -11.19
C GLY A 127 7.69 9.48 -11.80
N PRO A 128 7.83 9.15 -13.10
CA PRO A 128 6.99 8.19 -13.81
C PRO A 128 7.05 6.79 -13.18
N LEU A 129 5.88 6.14 -13.06
CA LEU A 129 5.72 4.81 -12.49
C LEU A 129 4.59 4.03 -13.20
N PRO A 130 4.59 2.69 -13.21
CA PRO A 130 3.43 1.92 -13.58
C PRO A 130 2.28 2.15 -12.59
N TYR A 131 1.16 2.69 -13.06
CA TYR A 131 -0.04 2.94 -12.28
C TYR A 131 -1.28 2.34 -12.95
N THR A 132 -1.59 2.78 -14.16
CA THR A 132 -2.81 2.40 -14.88
C THR A 132 -2.83 0.93 -15.29
N GLU A 133 -1.68 0.38 -15.61
CA GLU A 133 -1.51 -1.02 -16.01
C GLU A 133 -0.84 -1.87 -14.89
N ALA A 134 -0.72 -1.31 -13.68
CA ALA A 134 -0.17 -2.07 -12.57
C ALA A 134 -1.07 -3.27 -12.20
N PHE A 135 -0.45 -4.38 -11.79
CA PHE A 135 -1.12 -5.62 -11.32
C PHE A 135 -1.93 -6.39 -12.37
N GLN A 136 -1.77 -6.10 -13.67
CA GLN A 136 -2.46 -6.77 -14.77
C GLN A 136 -1.74 -8.03 -15.30
N ALA A 137 -0.84 -8.62 -14.53
CA ALA A 137 -0.12 -9.84 -14.93
C ALA A 137 -1.07 -11.03 -15.21
N GLY A 138 -2.25 -11.07 -14.59
CA GLY A 138 -3.30 -12.05 -14.90
C GLY A 138 -3.91 -11.89 -16.29
N GLU A 139 -3.75 -10.72 -16.91
CA GLU A 139 -4.17 -10.39 -18.28
C GLU A 139 -2.98 -10.49 -19.26
N GLU A 140 -1.93 -11.22 -18.88
CA GLU A 140 -0.70 -11.42 -19.66
C GLU A 140 0.11 -10.11 -19.91
N ASN A 141 -0.18 -9.02 -19.21
CA ASN A 141 0.60 -7.79 -19.27
C ASN A 141 1.77 -7.84 -18.28
N PHE A 142 2.92 -8.29 -18.76
CA PHE A 142 4.17 -8.39 -17.98
C PHE A 142 5.08 -7.16 -18.12
N THR A 143 4.72 -6.22 -18.99
CA THR A 143 5.50 -5.01 -19.29
C THR A 143 4.62 -3.75 -19.20
N PRO A 144 4.12 -3.41 -18.00
CA PRO A 144 3.24 -2.26 -17.84
C PRO A 144 3.95 -0.96 -18.25
N VAL A 145 3.21 -0.03 -18.85
CA VAL A 145 3.74 1.28 -19.21
C VAL A 145 4.02 2.11 -17.96
N PHE A 146 5.00 2.99 -18.06
CA PHE A 146 5.26 4.02 -17.05
C PHE A 146 4.38 5.22 -17.34
N ASP A 147 3.41 5.45 -16.49
CA ASP A 147 2.57 6.66 -16.55
C ASP A 147 3.37 7.90 -16.14
N SER A 148 3.08 9.02 -16.77
CA SER A 148 3.66 10.30 -16.34
C SER A 148 3.16 10.69 -14.96
N GLN A 149 3.95 11.46 -14.21
CA GLN A 149 3.53 11.97 -12.91
C GLN A 149 2.20 12.73 -12.97
N GLU A 150 1.98 13.52 -14.02
CA GLU A 150 0.70 14.21 -14.28
C GLU A 150 -0.47 13.23 -14.37
N THR A 151 -0.30 12.13 -15.12
CA THR A 151 -1.32 11.07 -15.23
C THR A 151 -1.58 10.40 -13.90
N ILE A 152 -0.51 10.09 -13.16
CA ILE A 152 -0.62 9.46 -11.83
C ILE A 152 -1.39 10.36 -10.87
N TYR A 153 -1.07 11.64 -10.78
CA TYR A 153 -1.76 12.59 -9.89
C TYR A 153 -3.24 12.74 -10.23
N ALA A 154 -3.57 12.85 -11.53
CA ALA A 154 -4.96 12.91 -11.97
C ALA A 154 -5.76 11.66 -11.55
N LYS A 155 -5.14 10.47 -11.65
CA LYS A 155 -5.76 9.21 -11.23
C LYS A 155 -5.85 9.10 -9.71
N LEU A 156 -4.81 9.48 -8.99
CA LEU A 156 -4.81 9.49 -7.52
C LEU A 156 -5.91 10.38 -6.96
N ASP A 157 -6.14 11.57 -7.54
CA ASP A 157 -7.25 12.43 -7.13
C ASP A 157 -8.60 11.72 -7.28
N ALA A 158 -8.83 11.09 -8.43
CA ALA A 158 -10.07 10.36 -8.68
C ALA A 158 -10.26 9.18 -7.71
N ASP A 159 -9.23 8.34 -7.55
CA ASP A 159 -9.29 7.14 -6.72
C ASP A 159 -9.47 7.46 -5.22
N LEU A 160 -8.80 8.52 -4.75
CA LEU A 160 -8.94 8.98 -3.36
C LEU A 160 -10.30 9.62 -3.10
N ARG A 161 -10.89 10.36 -4.06
CA ARG A 161 -12.25 10.88 -3.94
C ARG A 161 -13.28 9.77 -3.91
N GLU A 162 -13.10 8.74 -4.74
CA GLU A 162 -13.95 7.55 -4.70
C GLU A 162 -13.86 6.86 -3.35
N ALA A 163 -12.65 6.63 -2.83
CA ALA A 163 -12.43 6.05 -1.52
C ALA A 163 -13.06 6.91 -0.40
N TYR A 164 -12.92 8.24 -0.47
CA TYR A 164 -13.52 9.14 0.52
C TYR A 164 -15.05 9.00 0.60
N ASN A 165 -15.70 8.89 -0.56
CA ASN A 165 -17.15 8.74 -0.65
C ASN A 165 -17.62 7.33 -0.25
N GLN A 166 -16.73 6.32 -0.36
CA GLN A 166 -17.04 4.93 -0.04
C GLN A 166 -17.01 4.64 1.46
N PHE A 167 -16.32 5.47 2.28
CA PHE A 167 -16.26 5.28 3.72
C PHE A 167 -17.65 5.32 4.36
N ASN A 168 -18.00 4.25 5.06
CA ASN A 168 -19.20 4.13 5.88
C ASN A 168 -18.84 4.27 7.36
N GLU A 169 -19.02 5.45 7.94
CA GLU A 169 -18.66 5.74 9.35
C GLU A 169 -19.53 4.99 10.37
N SER A 170 -20.69 4.46 9.95
CA SER A 170 -21.54 3.62 10.80
C SER A 170 -21.23 2.13 10.66
N GLY A 171 -20.36 1.77 9.74
CA GLY A 171 -19.91 0.41 9.52
C GLY A 171 -18.77 -0.01 10.43
N SER A 172 -18.17 -1.15 10.12
CA SER A 172 -17.08 -1.72 10.91
C SER A 172 -15.76 -1.76 10.13
N LEU A 173 -14.67 -1.75 10.87
CA LEU A 173 -13.33 -2.07 10.42
C LEU A 173 -12.58 -2.76 11.54
N SER A 174 -11.80 -3.79 11.22
CA SER A 174 -11.11 -4.60 12.24
C SER A 174 -9.89 -3.88 12.83
N THR A 175 -9.56 -4.25 14.07
CA THR A 175 -8.31 -3.91 14.77
C THR A 175 -7.06 -4.58 14.16
N ALA A 176 -7.19 -5.37 13.10
CA ALA A 176 -6.07 -5.76 12.24
C ALA A 176 -5.39 -4.54 11.58
N ASP A 177 -6.08 -3.40 11.59
CA ASP A 177 -5.53 -2.08 11.31
C ASP A 177 -4.60 -1.61 12.44
N ILE A 178 -3.30 -1.74 12.22
CA ILE A 178 -2.26 -1.34 13.18
C ILE A 178 -1.94 0.16 13.16
N LEU A 179 -2.55 0.94 12.26
CA LEU A 179 -2.31 2.39 12.16
C LEU A 179 -3.32 3.18 12.99
N PHE A 180 -4.60 2.82 12.91
CA PHE A 180 -5.69 3.55 13.55
C PHE A 180 -6.66 2.67 14.34
N ASP A 181 -6.31 1.40 14.57
CA ASP A 181 -7.09 0.47 15.38
C ASP A 181 -8.57 0.35 14.91
N GLY A 182 -8.78 0.39 13.60
CA GLY A 182 -10.10 0.31 12.99
C GLY A 182 -10.89 1.62 13.00
N ASP A 183 -10.30 2.75 13.38
CA ASP A 183 -10.98 4.05 13.36
C ASP A 183 -11.17 4.55 11.91
N ILE A 184 -12.38 4.36 11.39
CA ILE A 184 -12.79 4.77 10.04
C ILE A 184 -12.66 6.30 9.85
N ARG A 185 -12.90 7.09 10.89
CA ARG A 185 -12.79 8.55 10.81
C ARG A 185 -11.34 9.00 10.69
N ALA A 186 -10.42 8.30 11.35
CA ALA A 186 -8.99 8.55 11.20
C ALA A 186 -8.51 8.24 9.78
N TRP A 187 -8.96 7.13 9.18
CA TRP A 187 -8.70 6.79 7.79
C TRP A 187 -9.25 7.83 6.81
N LYS A 188 -10.48 8.28 7.03
CA LYS A 188 -11.11 9.32 6.21
C LYS A 188 -10.36 10.66 6.30
N LYS A 189 -9.82 11.00 7.48
CA LYS A 189 -8.95 12.17 7.65
C LYS A 189 -7.61 12.02 6.93
N LEU A 190 -6.99 10.84 6.99
CA LEU A 190 -5.76 10.56 6.23
C LEU A 190 -6.01 10.71 4.74
N ASN A 191 -7.12 10.15 4.22
CA ASN A 191 -7.51 10.29 2.83
C ASN A 191 -7.65 11.76 2.42
N ALA A 192 -8.41 12.55 3.18
CA ALA A 192 -8.59 13.98 2.93
C ALA A 192 -7.28 14.76 3.01
N SER A 193 -6.37 14.39 3.91
CA SER A 193 -5.05 15.01 4.02
C SER A 193 -4.19 14.69 2.80
N THR A 194 -4.21 13.45 2.31
CA THR A 194 -3.51 13.04 1.09
C THR A 194 -4.05 13.79 -0.14
N LEU A 195 -5.38 13.90 -0.26
CA LEU A 195 -6.01 14.72 -1.30
C LEU A 195 -5.56 16.18 -1.23
N SER A 196 -5.47 16.75 -0.03
CA SER A 196 -5.00 18.13 0.14
C SER A 196 -3.56 18.31 -0.32
N LEU A 197 -2.68 17.35 -0.05
CA LEU A 197 -1.27 17.38 -0.49
C LEU A 197 -1.15 17.31 -2.01
N ILE A 198 -2.00 16.54 -2.68
CA ILE A 198 -2.01 16.42 -4.14
C ILE A 198 -2.36 17.78 -4.82
N HIS A 199 -3.09 18.66 -4.15
CA HIS A 199 -3.51 19.96 -4.69
C HIS A 199 -2.59 21.13 -4.35
N ILE A 200 -1.50 20.92 -3.60
CA ILE A 200 -0.50 21.93 -3.31
C ILE A 200 0.59 21.92 -4.37
#